data_8cfd28e40eacef809d9a738532b50af7
#
_entry.id   8cfd28e40eacef809d9a738532b50af7
#
_cell.length_a   1.000
_cell.length_b   1.000
_cell.length_c   1.000
_cell.angle_alpha   90.00
_cell.angle_beta   90.00
_cell.angle_gamma   90.00
#
_symmetry.space_group_name_H-M   'P 1'
#
loop_
_entity.id
_entity.type
_entity.pdbx_description
1 polymer ?
#
loop_
_entity_poly.entity_id
_entity_poly.type
_entity_poly.pdbx_seq_one_letter_code
_entity_poly.pdbx_strand_id
1 'polypeptide(L)'
;MDAQRTLRRQISCNGIGLHSGNKVNLTLKPAAADSGIRFRRTDLGNHEVPATVHNLAGLQLATGLAINEVSIETVEHLLAALVSVGIDNVIVELNSPEVPIMDGSAAPFIYLIHEAGVKRLQAPRKYLKIVRPISLSRGDKRIALYPSDHFKVTYSISYDHPLLRHQSRTLRITEESFIEELAPARTFTFLMDVETLRQNGLALGGSLDNAIVLGETGVLNNALRFEDEFVRHKILDAIGDLALVGYPVIGHLVAHRAGHALHTEFAAKVLEETHAWRLVES
;
A
#
# COMPACT_ATOMS: atom_id res chain seq x y z
N MET A 1 -5.11 -5.11 -26.36
CA MET A 1 -5.82 -5.37 -25.09
C MET A 1 -4.83 -5.83 -24.04
N ASP A 2 -4.80 -5.16 -22.92
CA ASP A 2 -3.98 -5.58 -21.78
C ASP A 2 -4.55 -6.85 -21.16
N ALA A 3 -3.66 -7.79 -20.87
CA ALA A 3 -4.04 -9.03 -20.21
C ALA A 3 -3.72 -8.96 -18.72
N GLN A 4 -4.55 -9.61 -17.90
CA GLN A 4 -4.26 -9.82 -16.49
C GLN A 4 -2.90 -10.48 -16.29
N ARG A 5 -2.26 -10.20 -15.17
CA ARG A 5 -0.92 -10.69 -14.84
C ARG A 5 -0.89 -11.40 -13.50
N THR A 6 0.00 -12.40 -13.42
CA THR A 6 0.38 -13.10 -12.20
C THR A 6 1.89 -13.33 -12.18
N LEU A 7 2.41 -13.92 -11.12
CA LEU A 7 3.81 -14.33 -11.07
C LEU A 7 4.08 -15.54 -11.98
N ARG A 8 5.29 -15.68 -12.47
CA ARG A 8 5.72 -16.85 -13.25
C ARG A 8 6.04 -18.05 -12.36
N ARG A 9 6.64 -17.79 -11.20
CA ARG A 9 6.99 -18.79 -10.18
C ARG A 9 6.75 -18.24 -8.78
N GLN A 10 6.65 -19.11 -7.81
CA GLN A 10 6.62 -18.69 -6.40
C GLN A 10 7.98 -18.16 -5.96
N ILE A 11 7.96 -17.24 -4.99
CA ILE A 11 9.14 -16.70 -4.34
C ILE A 11 8.85 -16.44 -2.87
N SER A 12 9.85 -16.62 -2.01
CA SER A 12 9.70 -16.45 -0.56
C SER A 12 10.76 -15.52 0.00
N CYS A 13 10.41 -14.85 1.09
CA CYS A 13 11.35 -14.12 1.92
C CYS A 13 10.98 -14.25 3.40
N ASN A 14 11.92 -13.89 4.26
CA ASN A 14 11.73 -13.81 5.71
C ASN A 14 11.90 -12.36 6.14
N GLY A 15 11.18 -11.97 7.18
CA GLY A 15 11.28 -10.64 7.76
C GLY A 15 10.67 -10.59 9.15
N ILE A 16 10.39 -9.38 9.59
CA ILE A 16 9.77 -9.10 10.89
C ILE A 16 8.56 -8.18 10.68
N GLY A 17 7.48 -8.40 11.42
CA GLY A 17 6.35 -7.47 11.46
C GLY A 17 6.74 -6.19 12.17
N LEU A 18 6.36 -5.02 11.64
CA LEU A 18 6.69 -3.72 12.22
C LEU A 18 6.05 -3.56 13.61
N HIS A 19 4.76 -3.86 13.70
CA HIS A 19 4.00 -3.66 14.92
C HIS A 19 4.11 -4.85 15.87
N SER A 20 3.93 -6.06 15.36
CA SER A 20 3.95 -7.30 16.16
C SER A 20 5.34 -7.71 16.65
N GLY A 21 6.41 -7.35 15.93
CA GLY A 21 7.76 -7.85 16.17
C GLY A 21 7.94 -9.34 15.85
N ASN A 22 6.92 -10.00 15.31
CA ASN A 22 6.97 -11.42 14.99
C ASN A 22 7.81 -11.71 13.76
N LYS A 23 8.51 -12.85 13.76
CA LYS A 23 9.15 -13.35 12.54
C LYS A 23 8.10 -13.82 11.54
N VAL A 24 8.25 -13.42 10.31
CA VAL A 24 7.30 -13.67 9.22
C VAL A 24 8.01 -14.38 8.07
N ASN A 25 7.44 -15.50 7.63
CA ASN A 25 7.75 -16.09 6.34
C ASN A 25 6.65 -15.68 5.37
N LEU A 26 7.01 -14.96 4.32
CA LEU A 26 6.10 -14.54 3.26
C LEU A 26 6.45 -15.30 1.99
N THR A 27 5.41 -15.84 1.32
CA THR A 27 5.54 -16.49 0.00
C THR A 27 4.53 -15.90 -0.97
N LEU A 28 5.01 -15.35 -2.07
CA LEU A 28 4.18 -14.93 -3.20
C LEU A 28 4.03 -16.09 -4.17
N LYS A 29 2.79 -16.47 -4.50
CA LYS A 29 2.48 -17.58 -5.42
C LYS A 29 1.65 -17.12 -6.60
N PRO A 30 1.89 -17.68 -7.81
CA PRO A 30 0.99 -17.47 -8.94
C PRO A 30 -0.45 -17.80 -8.59
N ALA A 31 -1.39 -17.05 -9.16
CA ALA A 31 -2.82 -17.32 -9.04
C ALA A 31 -3.51 -17.32 -10.41
N ALA A 32 -4.69 -17.93 -10.49
CA ALA A 32 -5.48 -17.97 -11.70
C ALA A 32 -6.02 -16.59 -12.08
N ALA A 33 -6.47 -16.41 -13.32
CA ALA A 33 -7.19 -15.21 -13.73
C ALA A 33 -8.43 -14.98 -12.84
N ASP A 34 -8.78 -13.73 -12.64
CA ASP A 34 -9.94 -13.27 -11.85
C ASP A 34 -9.91 -13.66 -10.36
N SER A 35 -8.76 -14.14 -9.83
CA SER A 35 -8.62 -14.44 -8.40
C SER A 35 -8.39 -13.19 -7.55
N GLY A 36 -7.83 -12.12 -8.14
CA GLY A 36 -7.36 -10.95 -7.40
C GLY A 36 -6.18 -11.24 -6.50
N ILE A 37 -5.89 -10.31 -5.60
CA ILE A 37 -4.87 -10.47 -4.55
C ILE A 37 -5.54 -11.08 -3.33
N ARG A 38 -4.98 -12.19 -2.83
CA ARG A 38 -5.51 -12.93 -1.68
C ARG A 38 -4.41 -13.24 -0.69
N PHE A 39 -4.62 -12.88 0.55
CA PHE A 39 -3.74 -13.27 1.66
C PHE A 39 -4.18 -14.61 2.22
N ARG A 40 -3.21 -15.47 2.58
CA ARG A 40 -3.47 -16.79 3.16
C ARG A 40 -2.63 -17.00 4.42
N ARG A 41 -3.29 -17.26 5.54
CA ARG A 41 -2.65 -17.57 6.83
C ARG A 41 -2.35 -19.07 6.92
N THR A 42 -1.09 -19.43 6.69
CA THR A 42 -0.66 -20.85 6.69
C THR A 42 -0.62 -21.46 8.08
N ASP A 43 -0.46 -20.65 9.10
CA ASP A 43 -0.52 -21.04 10.52
C ASP A 43 -1.95 -21.22 11.04
N LEU A 44 -2.96 -20.75 10.31
CA LEU A 44 -4.37 -20.83 10.66
C LEU A 44 -5.16 -21.70 9.65
N GLY A 45 -4.62 -22.84 9.25
CA GLY A 45 -5.34 -23.78 8.38
C GLY A 45 -5.54 -23.28 6.94
N ASN A 46 -4.68 -22.40 6.45
CA ASN A 46 -4.74 -21.81 5.10
C ASN A 46 -6.00 -20.97 4.82
N HIS A 47 -6.56 -20.33 5.84
CA HIS A 47 -7.67 -19.39 5.64
C HIS A 47 -7.24 -18.22 4.76
N GLU A 48 -8.11 -17.84 3.82
CA GLU A 48 -7.87 -16.77 2.86
C GLU A 48 -8.67 -15.51 3.17
N VAL A 49 -8.01 -14.37 3.04
CA VAL A 49 -8.61 -13.04 3.12
C VAL A 49 -8.34 -12.29 1.82
N PRO A 50 -9.34 -12.08 0.95
CA PRO A 50 -9.20 -11.24 -0.24
C PRO A 50 -8.83 -9.81 0.12
N ALA A 51 -7.92 -9.19 -0.66
CA ALA A 51 -7.53 -7.80 -0.51
C ALA A 51 -8.59 -6.88 -1.13
N THR A 52 -9.66 -6.66 -0.42
CA THR A 52 -10.77 -5.79 -0.83
C THR A 52 -11.25 -4.93 0.33
N VAL A 53 -11.91 -3.81 0.01
CA VAL A 53 -12.49 -2.91 1.03
C VAL A 53 -13.50 -3.59 1.95
N HIS A 54 -14.15 -4.68 1.51
CA HIS A 54 -15.12 -5.43 2.30
C HIS A 54 -14.50 -6.17 3.49
N ASN A 55 -13.19 -6.37 3.45
CA ASN A 55 -12.45 -7.09 4.49
C ASN A 55 -11.56 -6.14 5.32
N LEU A 56 -11.77 -4.83 5.21
CA LEU A 56 -11.03 -3.85 5.99
C LEU A 56 -11.24 -4.07 7.50
N ALA A 57 -10.14 -4.07 8.25
CA ALA A 57 -10.12 -4.17 9.71
C ALA A 57 -8.83 -3.54 10.26
N GLY A 58 -8.88 -3.01 11.49
CA GLY A 58 -7.66 -2.57 12.20
C GLY A 58 -6.93 -1.41 11.50
N LEU A 59 -7.47 -0.20 11.55
CA LEU A 59 -6.92 0.98 10.86
C LEU A 59 -6.04 1.87 11.75
N GLN A 60 -5.44 1.35 12.80
CA GLN A 60 -4.52 2.11 13.65
C GLN A 60 -3.09 2.03 13.08
N LEU A 61 -2.65 3.08 12.40
CA LEU A 61 -1.28 3.28 11.88
C LEU A 61 -0.89 2.46 10.63
N ALA A 62 -1.62 1.42 10.27
CA ALA A 62 -1.42 0.59 9.10
C ALA A 62 -2.77 0.11 8.55
N THR A 63 -2.76 -0.45 7.36
CA THR A 63 -3.96 -1.04 6.76
C THR A 63 -4.03 -2.53 7.06
N GLY A 64 -5.13 -2.94 7.69
CA GLY A 64 -5.43 -4.32 8.02
C GLY A 64 -6.63 -4.87 7.27
N LEU A 65 -6.65 -6.18 7.13
CA LEU A 65 -7.73 -6.97 6.53
C LEU A 65 -8.12 -8.10 7.49
N ALA A 66 -9.40 -8.42 7.58
CA ALA A 66 -9.85 -9.58 8.36
C ALA A 66 -11.11 -10.23 7.78
N ILE A 67 -11.23 -11.53 8.01
CA ILE A 67 -12.46 -12.30 7.87
C ILE A 67 -12.56 -13.21 9.11
N ASN A 68 -13.67 -13.10 9.84
CA ASN A 68 -13.85 -13.77 11.12
C ASN A 68 -12.68 -13.47 12.08
N GLU A 69 -11.97 -14.50 12.57
CA GLU A 69 -10.83 -14.38 13.50
C GLU A 69 -9.48 -14.29 12.79
N VAL A 70 -9.45 -14.30 11.45
CA VAL A 70 -8.21 -14.28 10.65
C VAL A 70 -7.93 -12.86 10.21
N SER A 71 -6.86 -12.26 10.72
CA SER A 71 -6.40 -10.92 10.34
C SER A 71 -5.04 -10.93 9.66
N ILE A 72 -4.82 -9.94 8.79
CA ILE A 72 -3.54 -9.60 8.19
C ILE A 72 -3.37 -8.08 8.28
N GLU A 73 -2.23 -7.63 8.76
CA GLU A 73 -1.92 -6.22 9.00
C GLU A 73 -0.75 -5.75 8.14
N THR A 74 -0.62 -4.43 7.97
CA THR A 74 0.47 -3.75 7.24
C THR A 74 0.56 -4.21 5.77
N VAL A 75 -0.58 -4.25 5.09
CA VAL A 75 -0.68 -4.77 3.72
C VAL A 75 -0.32 -3.74 2.65
N GLU A 76 -0.33 -2.45 2.97
CA GLU A 76 -0.26 -1.32 2.04
C GLU A 76 0.99 -1.30 1.17
N HIS A 77 2.19 -1.54 1.73
CA HIS A 77 3.45 -1.49 0.96
C HIS A 77 3.51 -2.61 -0.08
N LEU A 78 3.09 -3.83 0.30
CA LEU A 78 3.04 -4.97 -0.61
C LEU A 78 1.97 -4.76 -1.69
N LEU A 79 0.79 -4.27 -1.32
CA LEU A 79 -0.28 -3.96 -2.28
C LEU A 79 0.18 -2.90 -3.29
N ALA A 80 0.83 -1.81 -2.80
CA ALA A 80 1.39 -0.79 -3.67
C ALA A 80 2.40 -1.37 -4.68
N ALA A 81 3.29 -2.24 -4.23
CA ALA A 81 4.24 -2.93 -5.11
C ALA A 81 3.54 -3.78 -6.16
N LEU A 82 2.60 -4.64 -5.75
CA LEU A 82 1.88 -5.56 -6.65
C LEU A 82 1.12 -4.81 -7.74
N VAL A 83 0.29 -3.83 -7.36
CA VAL A 83 -0.56 -3.13 -8.34
C VAL A 83 0.25 -2.22 -9.26
N SER A 84 1.35 -1.62 -8.79
CA SER A 84 2.19 -0.71 -9.58
C SER A 84 3.00 -1.43 -10.66
N VAL A 85 3.41 -2.68 -10.43
CA VAL A 85 4.04 -3.52 -11.47
C VAL A 85 3.01 -4.37 -12.23
N GLY A 86 1.73 -4.13 -11.98
CA GLY A 86 0.63 -4.71 -12.75
C GLY A 86 0.31 -6.16 -12.43
N ILE A 87 0.57 -6.64 -11.23
CA ILE A 87 0.12 -7.95 -10.76
C ILE A 87 -1.35 -7.84 -10.33
N ASP A 88 -2.21 -8.54 -11.05
CA ASP A 88 -3.66 -8.56 -10.78
C ASP A 88 -4.04 -9.76 -9.90
N ASN A 89 -3.32 -10.87 -10.01
CA ASN A 89 -3.67 -12.14 -9.37
C ASN A 89 -2.46 -12.76 -8.67
N VAL A 90 -2.53 -12.91 -7.35
CA VAL A 90 -1.46 -13.50 -6.53
C VAL A 90 -2.02 -14.04 -5.22
N ILE A 91 -1.48 -15.16 -4.74
CA ILE A 91 -1.69 -15.63 -3.37
C ILE A 91 -0.47 -15.21 -2.56
N VAL A 92 -0.72 -14.48 -1.48
CA VAL A 92 0.28 -14.05 -0.50
C VAL A 92 0.15 -14.93 0.74
N GLU A 93 1.02 -15.90 0.91
CA GLU A 93 1.04 -16.76 2.10
C GLU A 93 1.88 -16.16 3.21
N LEU A 94 1.35 -16.19 4.42
CA LEU A 94 1.97 -15.72 5.65
C LEU A 94 1.77 -16.72 6.78
N ASN A 95 2.78 -16.88 7.64
CA ASN A 95 2.69 -17.64 8.88
C ASN A 95 2.54 -16.75 10.12
N SER A 96 2.09 -15.51 9.94
CA SER A 96 1.98 -14.48 10.98
C SER A 96 0.89 -13.48 10.59
N PRO A 97 0.29 -12.75 11.55
CA PRO A 97 -0.77 -11.79 11.26
C PRO A 97 -0.31 -10.52 10.52
N GLU A 98 0.97 -10.33 10.30
CA GLU A 98 1.49 -9.09 9.73
C GLU A 98 2.40 -9.34 8.53
N VAL A 99 2.28 -8.53 7.48
CA VAL A 99 3.23 -8.51 6.36
C VAL A 99 4.59 -8.03 6.87
N PRO A 100 5.74 -8.65 6.49
CA PRO A 100 7.04 -8.19 6.97
C PRO A 100 7.33 -6.78 6.47
N ILE A 101 7.84 -5.93 7.36
CA ILE A 101 8.12 -4.52 7.04
C ILE A 101 9.30 -4.36 6.08
N MET A 102 10.17 -5.35 5.99
CA MET A 102 11.40 -5.33 5.21
C MET A 102 12.31 -4.17 5.64
N ASP A 103 12.66 -3.26 4.72
CA ASP A 103 13.42 -2.05 4.99
C ASP A 103 12.54 -0.79 5.21
N GLY A 104 11.24 -0.99 5.37
CA GLY A 104 10.24 0.07 5.54
C GLY A 104 9.70 0.65 4.24
N SER A 105 10.13 0.14 3.08
CA SER A 105 9.73 0.59 1.75
C SER A 105 9.08 -0.53 0.93
N ALA A 106 8.63 -0.22 -0.29
CA ALA A 106 8.11 -1.22 -1.23
C ALA A 106 9.20 -1.85 -2.11
N ALA A 107 10.43 -1.32 -2.12
CA ALA A 107 11.50 -1.77 -3.01
C ALA A 107 11.86 -3.26 -2.86
N PRO A 108 11.93 -3.85 -1.65
CA PRO A 108 12.19 -5.29 -1.50
C PRO A 108 11.09 -6.16 -2.13
N PHE A 109 9.83 -5.73 -2.10
CA PHE A 109 8.73 -6.46 -2.75
C PHE A 109 8.81 -6.36 -4.26
N ILE A 110 9.20 -5.21 -4.82
CA ILE A 110 9.49 -5.05 -6.26
C ILE A 110 10.58 -6.03 -6.68
N TYR A 111 11.68 -6.10 -5.91
CA TYR A 111 12.76 -7.06 -6.18
C TYR A 111 12.24 -8.51 -6.22
N LEU A 112 11.45 -8.92 -5.23
CA LEU A 112 10.86 -10.27 -5.20
C LEU A 112 9.97 -10.54 -6.41
N ILE A 113 9.12 -9.58 -6.81
CA ILE A 113 8.23 -9.73 -7.97
C ILE A 113 9.04 -9.88 -9.27
N HIS A 114 10.09 -9.08 -9.45
CA HIS A 114 10.98 -9.17 -10.62
C HIS A 114 11.72 -10.51 -10.66
N GLU A 115 12.24 -10.98 -9.53
CA GLU A 115 12.88 -12.30 -9.41
C GLU A 115 11.89 -13.44 -9.70
N ALA A 116 10.65 -13.35 -9.26
CA ALA A 116 9.62 -14.34 -9.57
C ALA A 116 9.25 -14.33 -11.06
N GLY A 117 9.45 -13.19 -11.72
CA GLY A 117 9.02 -12.92 -13.09
C GLY A 117 7.51 -12.80 -13.23
N VAL A 118 7.07 -12.08 -14.24
CA VAL A 118 5.65 -11.82 -14.54
C VAL A 118 5.16 -12.72 -15.67
N LYS A 119 3.94 -13.23 -15.53
CA LYS A 119 3.24 -14.05 -16.54
C LYS A 119 1.92 -13.39 -16.91
N ARG A 120 1.66 -13.21 -18.21
CA ARG A 120 0.35 -12.80 -18.74
C ARG A 120 -0.62 -13.98 -18.70
N LEU A 121 -1.87 -13.71 -18.34
CA LEU A 121 -2.98 -14.66 -18.31
C LEU A 121 -3.89 -14.46 -19.54
N GLN A 122 -4.72 -15.46 -19.84
CA GLN A 122 -5.68 -15.36 -20.94
C GLN A 122 -7.02 -14.78 -20.48
N ALA A 123 -6.95 -13.58 -19.86
CA ALA A 123 -8.12 -12.83 -19.40
C ALA A 123 -7.86 -11.33 -19.63
N PRO A 124 -8.85 -10.54 -20.06
CA PRO A 124 -8.69 -9.11 -20.25
C PRO A 124 -8.47 -8.42 -18.90
N ARG A 125 -7.63 -7.40 -18.88
CA ARG A 125 -7.43 -6.55 -17.72
C ARG A 125 -8.50 -5.47 -17.72
N LYS A 126 -9.17 -5.32 -16.59
CA LYS A 126 -10.18 -4.28 -16.38
C LYS A 126 -9.61 -3.15 -15.52
N TYR A 127 -10.02 -1.94 -15.84
CA TYR A 127 -9.64 -0.72 -15.14
C TYR A 127 -10.88 0.01 -14.63
N LEU A 128 -10.83 0.54 -13.42
CA LEU A 128 -11.84 1.43 -12.88
C LEU A 128 -11.52 2.86 -13.35
N LYS A 129 -12.21 3.33 -14.41
CA LYS A 129 -12.02 4.67 -14.98
C LYS A 129 -12.99 5.67 -14.33
N ILE A 130 -12.43 6.69 -13.70
CA ILE A 130 -13.20 7.78 -13.08
C ILE A 130 -13.78 8.66 -14.19
N VAL A 131 -15.09 8.90 -14.14
CA VAL A 131 -15.84 9.73 -15.09
C VAL A 131 -16.49 10.97 -14.45
N ARG A 132 -16.63 10.97 -13.13
CA ARG A 132 -17.07 12.14 -12.32
C ARG A 132 -16.22 12.24 -11.06
N PRO A 133 -16.01 13.45 -10.52
CA PRO A 133 -15.26 13.61 -9.27
C PRO A 133 -15.93 12.89 -8.09
N ILE A 134 -15.12 12.22 -7.27
CA ILE A 134 -15.49 11.66 -5.98
C ILE A 134 -14.59 12.32 -4.93
N SER A 135 -15.14 12.74 -3.79
CA SER A 135 -14.36 13.37 -2.74
C SER A 135 -14.83 13.00 -1.35
N LEU A 136 -13.90 13.03 -0.39
CA LEU A 136 -14.14 12.81 1.03
C LEU A 136 -13.29 13.78 1.85
N SER A 137 -13.86 14.33 2.92
CA SER A 137 -13.15 15.23 3.84
C SER A 137 -13.47 14.88 5.29
N ARG A 138 -12.46 15.00 6.16
CA ARG A 138 -12.59 14.84 7.61
C ARG A 138 -11.73 15.93 8.29
N GLY A 139 -12.38 16.98 8.78
CA GLY A 139 -11.70 18.18 9.26
C GLY A 139 -10.88 18.84 8.16
N ASP A 140 -9.59 18.99 8.40
CA ASP A 140 -8.61 19.57 7.45
C ASP A 140 -8.02 18.54 6.47
N LYS A 141 -8.35 17.25 6.64
CA LYS A 141 -7.90 16.15 5.77
C LYS A 141 -8.84 15.99 4.59
N ARG A 142 -8.29 15.81 3.39
CA ARG A 142 -9.06 15.70 2.15
C ARG A 142 -8.46 14.66 1.23
N ILE A 143 -9.34 13.95 0.51
CA ILE A 143 -8.97 13.05 -0.57
C ILE A 143 -10.04 13.11 -1.66
N ALA A 144 -9.62 13.08 -2.92
CA ALA A 144 -10.53 13.11 -4.06
C ALA A 144 -9.94 12.36 -5.26
N LEU A 145 -10.81 11.79 -6.09
CA LEU A 145 -10.48 11.27 -7.42
C LEU A 145 -11.19 12.09 -8.49
N TYR A 146 -10.45 12.59 -9.45
CA TYR A 146 -10.94 13.33 -10.61
C TYR A 146 -10.77 12.52 -11.90
N PRO A 147 -11.59 12.75 -12.93
CA PRO A 147 -11.37 12.19 -14.25
C PRO A 147 -9.97 12.53 -14.79
N SER A 148 -9.32 11.52 -15.38
CA SER A 148 -8.02 11.65 -16.05
C SER A 148 -7.87 10.51 -17.06
N ASP A 149 -6.96 10.63 -18.02
CA ASP A 149 -6.68 9.55 -18.99
C ASP A 149 -5.59 8.58 -18.53
N HIS A 150 -4.98 8.84 -17.37
CA HIS A 150 -3.97 7.98 -16.75
C HIS A 150 -4.08 8.08 -15.22
N PHE A 151 -3.45 7.14 -14.51
CA PHE A 151 -3.36 7.24 -13.06
C PHE A 151 -2.31 8.26 -12.67
N LYS A 152 -2.73 9.27 -11.93
CA LYS A 152 -1.91 10.37 -11.43
C LYS A 152 -2.23 10.60 -9.96
N VAL A 153 -1.22 10.92 -9.17
CA VAL A 153 -1.37 11.24 -7.75
C VAL A 153 -0.75 12.61 -7.48
N THR A 154 -1.50 13.47 -6.78
CA THR A 154 -1.01 14.67 -6.12
C THR A 154 -1.23 14.50 -4.63
N TYR A 155 -0.16 14.52 -3.85
CA TYR A 155 -0.24 14.37 -2.41
C TYR A 155 0.46 15.52 -1.71
N SER A 156 -0.13 16.03 -0.63
CA SER A 156 0.50 17.01 0.24
C SER A 156 0.37 16.61 1.70
N ILE A 157 1.46 16.77 2.43
CA ILE A 157 1.55 16.57 3.87
C ILE A 157 1.92 17.86 4.55
N SER A 158 1.50 17.99 5.80
CA SER A 158 1.86 19.11 6.65
C SER A 158 1.81 18.64 8.10
N TYR A 159 2.97 18.66 8.77
CA TYR A 159 3.13 18.33 10.18
C TYR A 159 3.81 19.49 10.89
N ASP A 160 3.64 19.58 12.19
CA ASP A 160 4.34 20.55 13.01
C ASP A 160 5.77 20.06 13.32
N HIS A 161 6.59 20.03 12.26
CA HIS A 161 7.99 19.61 12.33
C HIS A 161 8.81 20.34 11.24
N PRO A 162 10.02 20.84 11.52
CA PRO A 162 10.82 21.63 10.56
C PRO A 162 10.99 20.98 9.19
N LEU A 163 11.23 19.68 9.12
CA LEU A 163 11.42 18.92 7.87
C LEU A 163 10.12 18.60 7.14
N LEU A 164 8.93 18.69 7.81
CA LEU A 164 7.64 18.25 7.28
C LEU A 164 6.58 19.36 7.29
N ARG A 165 6.96 20.62 7.48
CA ARG A 165 5.98 21.74 7.52
C ARG A 165 5.07 21.76 6.30
N HIS A 166 5.64 21.50 5.13
CA HIS A 166 4.88 21.34 3.91
C HIS A 166 5.72 20.59 2.87
N GLN A 167 5.26 19.41 2.48
CA GLN A 167 5.78 18.72 1.31
C GLN A 167 4.62 18.39 0.38
N SER A 168 4.82 18.59 -0.92
CA SER A 168 3.82 18.25 -1.95
C SER A 168 4.51 17.68 -3.17
N ARG A 169 3.90 16.63 -3.74
CA ARG A 169 4.39 16.01 -4.97
C ARG A 169 3.24 15.59 -5.85
N THR A 170 3.45 15.77 -7.15
CA THR A 170 2.56 15.27 -8.19
C THR A 170 3.33 14.32 -9.09
N LEU A 171 2.76 13.13 -9.34
CA LEU A 171 3.41 12.10 -10.15
C LEU A 171 2.38 11.36 -11.00
N ARG A 172 2.69 11.12 -12.27
CA ARG A 172 2.01 10.12 -13.08
C ARG A 172 2.55 8.75 -12.68
N ILE A 173 1.66 7.84 -12.33
CA ILE A 173 2.03 6.51 -11.84
C ILE A 173 2.13 5.55 -13.03
N THR A 174 3.34 5.11 -13.27
CA THR A 174 3.71 4.03 -14.18
C THR A 174 4.56 3.03 -13.42
N GLU A 175 4.80 1.84 -13.96
CA GLU A 175 5.73 0.87 -13.36
C GLU A 175 7.11 1.50 -13.11
N GLU A 176 7.67 2.18 -14.12
CA GLU A 176 8.96 2.86 -14.05
C GLU A 176 8.98 3.96 -12.95
N SER A 177 8.03 4.91 -12.99
CA SER A 177 8.00 5.99 -12.01
C SER A 177 7.74 5.49 -10.58
N PHE A 178 6.98 4.41 -10.40
CA PHE A 178 6.81 3.81 -9.08
C PHE A 178 8.11 3.20 -8.57
N ILE A 179 8.81 2.43 -9.40
CA ILE A 179 10.07 1.78 -9.02
C ILE A 179 11.16 2.80 -8.68
N GLU A 180 11.31 3.84 -9.50
CA GLU A 180 12.38 4.81 -9.33
C GLU A 180 12.12 5.87 -8.26
N GLU A 181 10.85 6.31 -8.16
CA GLU A 181 10.53 7.49 -7.37
C GLU A 181 9.75 7.21 -6.08
N LEU A 182 9.02 6.10 -5.98
CA LEU A 182 8.16 5.80 -4.83
C LEU A 182 8.58 4.56 -4.06
N ALA A 183 8.88 3.46 -4.76
CA ALA A 183 9.16 2.20 -4.11
C ALA A 183 10.29 2.27 -3.05
N PRO A 184 11.37 3.07 -3.22
CA PRO A 184 12.40 3.19 -2.20
C PRO A 184 12.04 4.06 -1.00
N ALA A 185 10.93 4.82 -1.03
CA ALA A 185 10.55 5.71 0.06
C ALA A 185 10.09 4.92 1.29
N ARG A 186 10.72 5.21 2.44
CA ARG A 186 10.51 4.47 3.70
C ARG A 186 9.41 5.08 4.56
N THR A 187 8.76 4.21 5.33
CA THR A 187 7.85 4.63 6.40
C THR A 187 8.58 5.44 7.48
N PHE A 188 7.84 6.25 8.23
CA PHE A 188 8.41 7.14 9.22
C PHE A 188 7.52 7.27 10.46
N THR A 189 8.15 7.64 11.57
CA THR A 189 7.50 7.95 12.83
C THR A 189 8.23 9.07 13.58
N PHE A 190 7.57 9.71 14.53
CA PHE A 190 8.22 10.66 15.41
C PHE A 190 8.79 9.94 16.64
N LEU A 191 9.99 10.34 17.08
CA LEU A 191 10.66 9.75 18.25
C LEU A 191 9.77 9.84 19.50
N MET A 192 9.06 10.95 19.66
CA MET A 192 8.15 11.17 20.77
C MET A 192 7.00 10.15 20.85
N ASP A 193 6.61 9.56 19.72
CA ASP A 193 5.52 8.58 19.67
C ASP A 193 6.01 7.14 19.90
N VAL A 194 7.32 6.87 19.72
CA VAL A 194 7.87 5.50 19.73
C VAL A 194 7.62 4.79 21.07
N GLU A 195 7.81 5.47 22.19
CA GLU A 195 7.61 4.87 23.51
C GLU A 195 6.12 4.56 23.75
N THR A 196 5.25 5.50 23.41
CA THR A 196 3.78 5.30 23.51
C THR A 196 3.32 4.16 22.65
N LEU A 197 3.84 4.04 21.42
CA LEU A 197 3.54 2.93 20.51
C LEU A 197 3.95 1.59 21.15
N ARG A 198 5.16 1.49 21.70
CA ARG A 198 5.66 0.27 22.33
C ARG A 198 4.87 -0.12 23.58
N GLN A 199 4.47 0.87 24.41
CA GLN A 199 3.62 0.62 25.56
C GLN A 199 2.24 0.08 25.17
N ASN A 200 1.75 0.44 23.98
CA ASN A 200 0.50 -0.08 23.41
C ASN A 200 0.70 -1.38 22.57
N GLY A 201 1.87 -2.01 22.64
CA GLY A 201 2.15 -3.25 21.92
C GLY A 201 2.37 -3.09 20.41
N LEU A 202 2.66 -1.85 19.95
CA LEU A 202 2.94 -1.51 18.57
C LEU A 202 4.44 -1.18 18.36
N ALA A 203 4.88 -1.16 17.09
CA ALA A 203 6.26 -0.88 16.70
C ALA A 203 7.31 -1.75 17.42
N LEU A 204 6.95 -2.99 17.81
CA LEU A 204 7.84 -3.91 18.52
C LEU A 204 9.00 -4.40 17.64
N GLY A 205 8.79 -4.49 16.32
CA GLY A 205 9.82 -4.81 15.32
C GLY A 205 10.49 -3.58 14.69
N GLY A 206 10.12 -2.37 15.12
CA GLY A 206 10.65 -1.12 14.56
C GLY A 206 12.11 -0.87 14.95
N SER A 207 12.91 -0.46 13.96
CA SER A 207 14.32 -0.09 14.09
C SER A 207 14.68 1.05 13.11
N LEU A 208 15.88 1.62 13.27
CA LEU A 208 16.39 2.62 12.32
C LEU A 208 16.69 2.04 10.92
N ASP A 209 16.70 0.70 10.77
CA ASP A 209 16.91 0.04 9.48
C ASP A 209 15.61 -0.10 8.68
N ASN A 210 14.43 -0.05 9.35
CA ASN A 210 13.13 -0.28 8.71
C ASN A 210 12.11 0.84 8.90
N ALA A 211 12.49 1.95 9.52
CA ALA A 211 11.66 3.15 9.62
C ALA A 211 12.55 4.39 9.74
N ILE A 212 12.09 5.52 9.20
CA ILE A 212 12.71 6.82 9.48
C ILE A 212 12.16 7.33 10.80
N VAL A 213 13.05 7.63 11.75
CA VAL A 213 12.67 8.20 13.04
C VAL A 213 13.02 9.67 13.08
N LEU A 214 12.01 10.51 13.27
CA LEU A 214 12.13 11.97 13.35
C LEU A 214 12.33 12.39 14.79
N GLY A 215 13.47 13.03 15.08
CA GLY A 215 13.72 13.75 16.32
C GLY A 215 13.07 15.14 16.29
N GLU A 216 13.46 16.03 17.18
CA GLU A 216 12.88 17.40 17.25
C GLU A 216 13.20 18.26 16.02
N THR A 217 14.40 18.15 15.46
CA THR A 217 14.89 19.01 14.37
C THR A 217 15.42 18.28 13.15
N GLY A 218 15.54 16.94 13.22
CA GLY A 218 16.16 16.13 12.16
C GLY A 218 15.76 14.67 12.23
N VAL A 219 16.36 13.85 11.37
CA VAL A 219 16.20 12.40 11.38
C VAL A 219 17.31 11.74 12.20
N LEU A 220 16.99 10.63 12.89
CA LEU A 220 17.97 9.84 13.63
C LEU A 220 18.71 8.85 12.71
N ASN A 221 18.12 8.51 11.57
CA ASN A 221 18.75 7.68 10.55
C ASN A 221 19.91 8.43 9.86
N ASN A 222 20.82 7.70 9.21
CA ASN A 222 21.99 8.29 8.57
C ASN A 222 21.66 9.31 7.47
N ALA A 223 20.71 8.99 6.57
CA ALA A 223 20.28 9.88 5.50
C ALA A 223 18.87 9.53 4.99
N LEU A 224 18.21 10.51 4.43
CA LEU A 224 17.02 10.30 3.59
C LEU A 224 17.44 9.80 2.20
N ARG A 225 16.63 8.95 1.59
CA ARG A 225 16.82 8.49 0.20
C ARG A 225 16.39 9.56 -0.82
N PHE A 226 15.45 10.40 -0.41
CA PHE A 226 14.96 11.56 -1.19
C PHE A 226 14.76 12.75 -0.24
N GLU A 227 14.96 13.97 -0.71
CA GLU A 227 14.67 15.18 0.09
C GLU A 227 13.20 15.24 0.53
N ASP A 228 12.30 14.72 -0.31
CA ASP A 228 10.86 14.65 -0.09
C ASP A 228 10.36 13.22 0.20
N GLU A 229 11.20 12.37 0.86
CA GLU A 229 10.92 10.96 1.09
C GLU A 229 9.57 10.74 1.81
N PHE A 230 9.21 11.61 2.72
CA PHE A 230 7.97 11.49 3.51
C PHE A 230 6.70 11.59 2.66
N VAL A 231 6.59 12.58 1.76
CA VAL A 231 5.43 12.68 0.87
C VAL A 231 5.40 11.58 -0.18
N ARG A 232 6.58 11.11 -0.64
CA ARG A 232 6.67 9.94 -1.54
C ARG A 232 6.12 8.69 -0.88
N HIS A 233 6.49 8.46 0.39
CA HIS A 233 5.96 7.33 1.15
C HIS A 233 4.43 7.44 1.31
N LYS A 234 3.89 8.64 1.58
CA LYS A 234 2.44 8.83 1.66
C LYS A 234 1.71 8.60 0.32
N ILE A 235 2.37 8.84 -0.80
CA ILE A 235 1.84 8.46 -2.14
C ILE A 235 1.83 6.92 -2.26
N LEU A 236 2.90 6.24 -1.86
CA LEU A 236 3.00 4.78 -1.85
C LEU A 236 1.87 4.17 -1.02
N ASP A 237 1.67 4.63 0.23
CA ASP A 237 0.58 4.22 1.11
C ASP A 237 -0.79 4.37 0.43
N ALA A 238 -1.06 5.55 -0.16
CA ALA A 238 -2.34 5.82 -0.81
C ALA A 238 -2.59 4.91 -2.02
N ILE A 239 -1.54 4.54 -2.77
CA ILE A 239 -1.65 3.56 -3.88
C ILE A 239 -2.01 2.19 -3.33
N GLY A 240 -1.34 1.73 -2.27
CA GLY A 240 -1.61 0.44 -1.62
C GLY A 240 -3.03 0.35 -1.04
N ASP A 241 -3.46 1.39 -0.34
CA ASP A 241 -4.81 1.46 0.23
C ASP A 241 -5.89 1.52 -0.86
N LEU A 242 -5.64 2.27 -1.95
CA LEU A 242 -6.57 2.35 -3.08
C LEU A 242 -6.64 1.04 -3.88
N ALA A 243 -5.62 0.18 -3.83
CA ALA A 243 -5.64 -1.15 -4.47
C ALA A 243 -6.81 -2.02 -3.97
N LEU A 244 -7.32 -1.75 -2.77
CA LEU A 244 -8.45 -2.46 -2.16
C LEU A 244 -9.79 -2.26 -2.90
N VAL A 245 -9.87 -1.33 -3.87
CA VAL A 245 -11.02 -1.26 -4.80
C VAL A 245 -11.06 -2.46 -5.76
N GLY A 246 -9.98 -3.25 -5.86
CA GLY A 246 -9.91 -4.49 -6.63
C GLY A 246 -9.62 -4.32 -8.13
N TYR A 247 -9.43 -3.09 -8.60
CA TYR A 247 -9.10 -2.77 -9.99
C TYR A 247 -8.04 -1.67 -10.06
N PRO A 248 -7.13 -1.70 -11.05
CA PRO A 248 -6.28 -0.55 -11.34
C PRO A 248 -7.15 0.67 -11.68
N VAL A 249 -6.81 1.82 -11.12
CA VAL A 249 -7.58 3.06 -11.28
C VAL A 249 -7.02 3.89 -12.44
N ILE A 250 -7.91 4.45 -13.27
CA ILE A 250 -7.60 5.52 -14.22
C ILE A 250 -8.30 6.78 -13.72
N GLY A 251 -7.52 7.73 -13.22
CA GLY A 251 -8.01 8.95 -12.58
C GLY A 251 -6.89 9.73 -11.91
N HIS A 252 -7.17 10.93 -11.43
CA HIS A 252 -6.24 11.76 -10.69
C HIS A 252 -6.60 11.79 -9.20
N LEU A 253 -5.85 11.07 -8.39
CA LEU A 253 -5.95 11.08 -6.93
C LEU A 253 -5.30 12.36 -6.39
N VAL A 254 -6.05 13.14 -5.61
CA VAL A 254 -5.55 14.32 -4.90
C VAL A 254 -5.80 14.14 -3.42
N ALA A 255 -4.73 14.17 -2.60
CA ALA A 255 -4.82 13.97 -1.16
C ALA A 255 -4.07 15.06 -0.40
N HIS A 256 -4.66 15.51 0.70
CA HIS A 256 -4.06 16.47 1.63
C HIS A 256 -4.20 15.96 3.06
N ARG A 257 -3.06 15.79 3.76
CA ARG A 257 -2.97 15.32 5.15
C ARG A 257 -3.74 14.03 5.42
N ALA A 258 -4.04 13.25 4.38
CA ALA A 258 -4.73 11.98 4.51
C ALA A 258 -3.82 10.91 5.14
N GLY A 259 -4.41 9.83 5.60
CA GLY A 259 -3.73 8.65 6.14
C GLY A 259 -4.62 7.43 5.92
N HIS A 260 -4.18 6.24 6.36
CA HIS A 260 -4.83 4.97 6.07
C HIS A 260 -6.34 4.96 6.35
N ALA A 261 -6.78 5.50 7.48
CA ALA A 261 -8.22 5.56 7.81
C ALA A 261 -9.02 6.34 6.74
N LEU A 262 -8.49 7.48 6.25
CA LEU A 262 -9.19 8.26 5.22
C LEU A 262 -9.04 7.64 3.83
N HIS A 263 -7.87 7.04 3.52
CA HIS A 263 -7.65 6.34 2.24
C HIS A 263 -8.61 5.16 2.09
N THR A 264 -8.73 4.33 3.11
CA THR A 264 -9.56 3.12 3.07
C THR A 264 -11.05 3.43 3.11
N GLU A 265 -11.48 4.42 3.92
CA GLU A 265 -12.85 4.95 3.88
C GLU A 265 -13.18 5.51 2.49
N PHE A 266 -12.23 6.20 1.86
CA PHE A 266 -12.39 6.72 0.52
C PHE A 266 -12.44 5.61 -0.54
N ALA A 267 -11.63 4.56 -0.42
CA ALA A 267 -11.67 3.40 -1.32
C ALA A 267 -13.05 2.71 -1.27
N ALA A 268 -13.65 2.56 -0.08
CA ALA A 268 -15.01 2.05 0.07
C ALA A 268 -16.03 2.98 -0.61
N LYS A 269 -15.93 4.30 -0.37
CA LYS A 269 -16.79 5.30 -1.00
C LYS A 269 -16.70 5.27 -2.52
N VAL A 270 -15.50 5.06 -3.10
CA VAL A 270 -15.34 4.94 -4.57
C VAL A 270 -16.22 3.82 -5.11
N LEU A 271 -16.25 2.64 -4.47
CA LEU A 271 -17.08 1.53 -4.91
C LEU A 271 -18.59 1.78 -4.74
N GLU A 272 -18.98 2.54 -3.72
CA GLU A 272 -20.40 2.92 -3.49
C GLU A 272 -20.92 3.89 -4.56
N GLU A 273 -20.08 4.82 -5.04
CA GLU A 273 -20.46 5.84 -6.04
C GLU A 273 -20.39 5.31 -7.48
N THR A 274 -21.12 4.25 -7.79
CA THR A 274 -21.09 3.54 -9.08
C THR A 274 -21.38 4.42 -10.31
N HIS A 275 -22.03 5.56 -10.13
CA HIS A 275 -22.30 6.53 -11.19
C HIS A 275 -21.07 7.40 -11.55
N ALA A 276 -20.03 7.38 -10.73
CA ALA A 276 -18.83 8.21 -10.89
C ALA A 276 -17.68 7.50 -11.59
N TRP A 277 -17.81 6.20 -11.87
CA TRP A 277 -16.79 5.41 -12.57
C TRP A 277 -17.42 4.38 -13.50
N ARG A 278 -16.62 3.80 -14.34
CA ARG A 278 -16.99 2.65 -15.19
C ARG A 278 -15.81 1.68 -15.31
N LEU A 279 -16.10 0.39 -15.46
CA LEU A 279 -15.09 -0.58 -15.84
C LEU A 279 -14.83 -0.48 -17.35
N VAL A 280 -13.56 -0.42 -17.72
CA VAL A 280 -13.11 -0.40 -19.10
C VAL A 280 -12.06 -1.47 -19.32
N GLU A 281 -12.03 -2.10 -20.49
CA GLU A 281 -10.95 -2.97 -20.95
C GLU A 281 -10.04 -2.16 -21.88
N SER A 282 -8.71 -2.32 -21.76
CA SER A 282 -7.78 -1.60 -22.63
C SER A 282 -7.35 -2.43 -23.84
#